data_b4ad08d08bd33755fb1591033e904bed
#
_entry.id   b4ad08d08bd33755fb1591033e904bed
#
_cell.length_a   1.000
_cell.length_b   1.000
_cell.length_c   1.000
_cell.angle_alpha   90.00
_cell.angle_beta   90.00
_cell.angle_gamma   90.00
#
_symmetry.space_group_name_H-M   'P 1'
#
loop_
_entity.id
_entity.type
_entity.pdbx_description
1 polymer ?
#
loop_
_entity_poly.entity_id
_entity_poly.type
_entity_poly.pdbx_seq_one_letter_code
_entity_poly.pdbx_strand_id
1 'polypeptide(L)'
;MSKYLITTTEIYRVDDEIEVQNLIEEAKHDPMYNLVKYNREYTEKKSKGEVVDEWYKVTLVKSFNNEKEPERRINVMYEGE
;
A
#
# COMPACT_ATOMS: atom_id res chain seq x y z
N MET A 1 -16.73 -9.57 -19.71
CA MET A 1 -16.47 -9.97 -18.49
C MET A 1 -16.02 -8.86 -17.63
N SER A 2 -16.38 -8.82 -16.41
CA SER A 2 -15.99 -7.77 -15.52
C SER A 2 -14.89 -8.23 -14.62
N LYS A 3 -14.08 -7.34 -14.16
CA LYS A 3 -13.10 -7.71 -13.20
C LYS A 3 -13.04 -6.65 -12.15
N TYR A 4 -12.72 -7.05 -10.93
CA TYR A 4 -12.63 -6.14 -9.84
C TYR A 4 -11.27 -6.25 -9.22
N LEU A 5 -10.69 -5.14 -8.86
CA LEU A 5 -9.41 -5.13 -8.19
C LEU A 5 -9.70 -5.40 -6.73
N ILE A 6 -9.23 -6.48 -6.21
CA ILE A 6 -9.47 -6.83 -4.82
C ILE A 6 -8.38 -6.34 -3.89
N THR A 7 -7.15 -6.47 -4.32
CA THR A 7 -6.02 -6.10 -3.48
C THR A 7 -4.97 -5.42 -4.31
N THR A 8 -4.28 -4.49 -3.74
CA THR A 8 -3.20 -3.84 -4.45
C THR A 8 -2.07 -3.57 -3.46
N THR A 9 -0.85 -3.57 -3.94
CA THR A 9 0.30 -3.23 -3.14
C THR A 9 0.96 -2.04 -3.78
N GLU A 10 1.19 -0.99 -3.02
CA GLU A 10 1.80 0.21 -3.52
C GLU A 10 3.09 0.44 -2.76
N ILE A 11 4.13 0.82 -3.44
CA ILE A 11 5.41 1.08 -2.82
C ILE A 11 5.83 2.47 -3.20
N TYR A 12 6.09 3.30 -2.19
CA TYR A 12 6.47 4.68 -2.43
C TYR A 12 7.80 5.00 -1.78
N ARG A 13 8.50 5.94 -2.34
CA ARG A 13 9.70 6.48 -1.72
C ARG A 13 9.33 7.88 -1.30
N VAL A 14 9.58 8.21 -0.04
CA VAL A 14 9.37 9.56 0.45
C VAL A 14 10.61 9.98 1.20
N ASP A 15 10.79 11.26 1.34
CA ASP A 15 12.03 11.76 1.88
C ASP A 15 12.05 11.99 3.38
N ASP A 16 10.94 12.14 4.02
CA ASP A 16 10.97 12.35 5.46
C ASP A 16 9.83 11.65 6.17
N GLU A 17 9.92 11.63 7.47
CA GLU A 17 8.98 10.90 8.26
C GLU A 17 7.59 11.48 8.25
N ILE A 18 7.47 12.76 8.08
CA ILE A 18 6.17 13.37 8.03
C ILE A 18 5.43 12.88 6.81
N GLU A 19 6.13 12.71 5.70
CA GLU A 19 5.49 12.20 4.50
C GLU A 19 5.09 10.75 4.67
N VAL A 20 5.85 9.97 5.42
CA VAL A 20 5.50 8.59 5.71
C VAL A 20 4.18 8.58 6.47
N GLN A 21 4.06 9.44 7.49
CA GLN A 21 2.86 9.48 8.28
C GLN A 21 1.68 9.92 7.44
N ASN A 22 1.87 10.89 6.57
CA ASN A 22 0.80 11.36 5.73
C ASN A 22 0.31 10.29 4.77
N LEU A 23 1.21 9.50 4.20
CA LEU A 23 0.82 8.43 3.31
C LEU A 23 -0.01 7.40 4.05
N ILE A 24 0.41 7.03 5.24
CA ILE A 24 -0.30 6.01 6.01
C ILE A 24 -1.66 6.54 6.44
N GLU A 25 -1.73 7.79 6.88
CA GLU A 25 -2.99 8.34 7.31
C GLU A 25 -3.96 8.47 6.16
N GLU A 26 -3.47 8.87 5.01
CA GLU A 26 -4.30 8.98 3.87
C GLU A 26 -4.85 7.63 3.48
N ALA A 27 -4.04 6.59 3.55
CA ALA A 27 -4.47 5.25 3.23
C ALA A 27 -5.50 4.74 4.23
N LYS A 28 -5.37 5.11 5.48
CA LYS A 28 -6.30 4.65 6.50
C LYS A 28 -7.68 5.25 6.30
N HIS A 29 -7.75 6.42 5.69
CA HIS A 29 -9.02 7.09 5.51
C HIS A 29 -9.57 7.01 4.09
N ASP A 30 -9.00 6.15 3.29
CA ASP A 30 -9.44 5.99 1.91
C ASP A 30 -10.82 5.32 1.91
N PRO A 31 -11.82 5.92 1.31
CA PRO A 31 -13.13 5.34 1.32
C PRO A 31 -13.29 4.13 0.41
N MET A 32 -12.40 3.95 -0.55
CA MET A 32 -12.52 2.87 -1.49
C MET A 32 -11.74 1.63 -1.09
N TYR A 33 -10.69 1.80 -0.35
CA TYR A 33 -9.84 0.68 0.01
C TYR A 33 -9.56 0.67 1.50
N ASN A 34 -9.38 -0.52 2.04
CA ASN A 34 -9.01 -0.65 3.43
C ASN A 34 -7.53 -0.96 3.47
N LEU A 35 -6.81 -0.30 4.34
CA LEU A 35 -5.39 -0.55 4.48
C LEU A 35 -5.24 -1.82 5.31
N VAL A 36 -4.77 -2.88 4.69
CA VAL A 36 -4.62 -4.17 5.34
C VAL A 36 -3.36 -4.24 6.15
N LYS A 37 -2.26 -3.77 5.58
CA LYS A 37 -1.03 -3.71 6.33
C LYS A 37 -0.12 -2.73 5.68
N TYR A 38 0.87 -2.27 6.41
CA TYR A 38 1.81 -1.32 5.87
C TYR A 38 3.15 -1.54 6.53
N ASN A 39 4.19 -1.05 5.88
CA ASN A 39 5.53 -1.18 6.39
C ASN A 39 6.32 0.05 5.97
N ARG A 40 7.25 0.47 6.79
CA ARG A 40 8.12 1.55 6.41
C ARG A 40 9.54 1.10 6.67
N GLU A 41 10.45 1.47 5.81
CA GLU A 41 11.80 1.05 5.91
C GLU A 41 12.69 2.25 5.70
N TYR A 42 13.55 2.54 6.64
CA TYR A 42 14.46 3.67 6.53
C TYR A 42 15.73 3.20 5.83
N THR A 43 16.20 3.97 4.88
CA THR A 43 17.41 3.63 4.15
C THR A 43 18.33 4.85 4.10
N GLU A 44 19.61 4.62 4.25
CA GLU A 44 20.59 5.66 4.15
C GLU A 44 21.61 5.29 3.12
N LYS A 45 22.17 6.28 2.45
CA LYS A 45 23.28 6.06 1.56
C LYS A 45 24.43 6.82 2.17
N LYS A 46 25.56 6.16 2.39
CA LYS A 46 26.69 6.79 3.01
C LYS A 46 27.87 6.87 2.06
N SER A 47 28.68 7.88 2.22
CA SER A 47 29.89 8.03 1.46
C SER A 47 30.94 8.53 2.43
N LYS A 48 32.02 7.77 2.53
CA LYS A 48 33.13 8.15 3.39
C LYS A 48 32.69 8.38 4.83
N GLY A 49 31.77 7.54 5.29
CA GLY A 49 31.32 7.62 6.66
C GLY A 49 30.25 8.65 6.93
N GLU A 50 29.82 9.38 5.92
CA GLU A 50 28.81 10.38 6.13
C GLU A 50 27.55 10.04 5.37
N VAL A 51 26.40 10.36 5.91
CA VAL A 51 25.14 10.10 5.25
C VAL A 51 24.97 11.16 4.19
N VAL A 52 24.92 10.73 2.92
CA VAL A 52 24.75 11.66 1.82
C VAL A 52 23.34 11.65 1.27
N ASP A 53 22.54 10.67 1.64
CA ASP A 53 21.14 10.63 1.21
C ASP A 53 20.41 9.72 2.18
N GLU A 54 19.15 9.99 2.36
CA GLU A 54 18.34 9.14 3.21
C GLU A 54 16.91 9.23 2.74
N TRP A 55 16.17 8.18 2.88
CA TRP A 55 14.79 8.17 2.48
C TRP A 55 14.04 7.02 3.13
N TYR A 56 12.72 7.02 2.97
CA TYR A 56 11.91 5.96 3.51
C TYR A 56 11.18 5.27 2.36
N LYS A 57 11.05 3.97 2.47
CA LYS A 57 10.32 3.21 1.49
C LYS A 57 9.06 2.77 2.24
N VAL A 58 7.91 3.11 1.72
CA VAL A 58 6.65 2.81 2.37
C VAL A 58 5.88 1.84 1.50
N THR A 59 5.47 0.72 2.07
CA THR A 59 4.70 -0.28 1.36
C THR A 59 3.32 -0.31 1.96
N LEU A 60 2.30 -0.21 1.12
CA LEU A 60 0.92 -0.23 1.58
C LEU A 60 0.20 -1.34 0.86
N VAL A 61 -0.44 -2.22 1.61
CA VAL A 61 -1.22 -3.30 1.02
C VAL A 61 -2.67 -2.96 1.33
N LYS A 62 -3.48 -2.78 0.31
CA LYS A 62 -4.85 -2.36 0.45
C LYS A 62 -5.80 -3.36 -0.15
N SER A 63 -6.96 -3.53 0.44
CA SER A 63 -7.98 -4.38 -0.13
C SER A 63 -9.17 -3.49 -0.46
N PHE A 64 -9.91 -3.85 -1.49
CA PHE A 64 -11.02 -3.05 -1.92
C PHE A 64 -12.09 -3.11 -0.86
N ASN A 65 -12.58 -1.93 -0.48
CA ASN A 65 -13.51 -1.91 0.57
C ASN A 65 -14.83 -2.05 -0.07
N ASN A 66 -15.43 -3.20 -0.25
CA ASN A 66 -16.37 -3.32 -1.11
C ASN A 66 -17.66 -3.71 -0.68
N GLU A 67 -18.45 -2.87 -0.80
CA GLU A 67 -19.70 -3.16 -0.63
C GLU A 67 -20.13 -3.67 -1.90
N LYS A 68 -19.37 -3.57 -2.93
CA LYS A 68 -19.66 -4.01 -4.16
C LYS A 68 -19.22 -5.38 -4.33
N GLU A 69 -18.53 -5.96 -3.43
CA GLU A 69 -18.04 -7.23 -3.60
C GLU A 69 -19.14 -8.17 -3.58
N PRO A 70 -19.26 -9.06 -4.39
CA PRO A 70 -20.32 -9.96 -4.49
C PRO A 70 -20.35 -10.78 -3.28
N GLU A 71 -21.42 -10.89 -2.73
CA GLU A 71 -21.48 -11.63 -1.65
C GLU A 71 -21.16 -12.97 -1.82
N ARG A 72 -21.35 -13.54 -2.90
CA ARG A 72 -21.06 -14.79 -3.07
C ARG A 72 -19.75 -14.90 -3.44
N ARG A 73 -18.95 -15.22 -2.79
CA ARG A 73 -17.71 -15.37 -3.12
C ARG A 73 -17.48 -16.49 -3.87
N ILE A 74 -18.36 -17.06 -4.22
CA ILE A 74 -18.28 -18.12 -4.99
C ILE A 74 -17.50 -17.92 -6.02
N ASN A 75 -17.50 -16.97 -6.35
CA ASN A 75 -16.85 -16.68 -7.41
C ASN A 75 -15.58 -17.09 -7.42
N VAL A 76 -15.19 -17.41 -6.56
CA VAL A 76 -14.01 -17.83 -6.48
C VAL A 76 -13.65 -18.53 -7.52
N MET A 77 -14.46 -19.04 -8.01
CA MET A 77 -14.16 -19.79 -8.95
C MET A 77 -13.67 -19.23 -10.00
N TYR A 78 -13.59 -18.23 -10.02
CA TYR A 78 -13.18 -17.70 -11.11
C TYR A 78 -11.90 -17.80 -11.28
N GLU A 79 -11.44 -18.27 -10.55
CA GLU A 79 -10.31 -18.28 -10.74
C GLU A 79 -9.90 -18.78 -11.73
N GLY A 80 -9.59 -18.90 -12.01
CA GLY A 80 -9.16 -19.46 -12.93
C GLY A 80 -9.64 -19.18 -14.05
N GLU A 81 -10.24 -18.97 -14.18
CA GLU A 81 -10.66 -18.77 -15.19
C GLU A 81 -10.45 -17.93 -15.54
#